data_1fbd1dd74915b5825f32d6ef7a8ea39a
#
_entry.id   1fbd1dd74915b5825f32d6ef7a8ea39a
#
_cell.length_a   1.000
_cell.length_b   1.000
_cell.length_c   1.000
_cell.angle_alpha   90.00
_cell.angle_beta   90.00
_cell.angle_gamma   90.00
#
_symmetry.space_group_name_H-M   'P 1'
#
loop_
_entity.id
_entity.type
_entity.pdbx_description
1 polymer ?
#
loop_
_entity_poly.entity_id
_entity_poly.type
_entity_poly.pdbx_seq_one_letter_code
_entity_poly.pdbx_strand_id
1 'polypeptide(L)'
;MQKTGFFAWSVMLGLVIASLVLHFVPPKTSPSSYTNGPLTGPYSYADAVELASPAVVNIYTSTKVQAPVHPLMNDPFFRRFFDRAPMPRSRIQSSLGSGVIISSQGLVLTNNHVIDGADEILVALKDGRTGNAKVVGRDSETDLALLKIPYDDVPVMRFAQNDNLRVGDVVLAIGNPFGVGQTVTMGIVSGTGRNQLGIATYEDFIQTDAAVNRGNSGGALVNAKGELVGINTAIYSESGTNLGISFAIPLKHALDVVDDLVKYGQVIRGWLGLETRELTDALKAQFSIPAELVGQVVVRAAPGGPAAMAGLQEGDIVTHYNGQPADKGTQTMRQIANLRPGEQVTMGVIRNGQAFDITAIVGRRLPK
;
A
#
# COMPACT_ATOMS: atom_id res chain seq x y z
N MET A 1 -36.14 -74.40 34.56
CA MET A 1 -36.70 -73.28 33.83
C MET A 1 -35.99 -71.96 34.17
N GLN A 2 -34.61 -71.83 34.06
CA GLN A 2 -33.89 -70.62 34.46
C GLN A 2 -32.89 -70.09 33.41
N LYS A 3 -32.78 -70.70 32.23
CA LYS A 3 -31.86 -70.29 31.19
C LYS A 3 -32.44 -69.33 30.11
N THR A 4 -33.73 -69.22 30.01
CA THR A 4 -34.44 -68.40 28.99
C THR A 4 -34.55 -66.92 29.37
N GLY A 5 -34.55 -66.57 30.66
CA GLY A 5 -34.58 -65.19 31.11
C GLY A 5 -33.30 -64.40 30.90
N PHE A 6 -32.16 -65.06 31.02
CA PHE A 6 -30.87 -64.38 30.87
C PHE A 6 -30.57 -63.96 29.42
N PHE A 7 -31.02 -64.78 28.46
CA PHE A 7 -30.89 -64.45 27.02
C PHE A 7 -31.75 -63.28 26.58
N ALA A 8 -32.98 -63.18 27.10
CA ALA A 8 -33.91 -62.09 26.80
C ALA A 8 -33.38 -60.72 27.36
N TRP A 9 -32.79 -60.75 28.56
CA TRP A 9 -32.19 -59.55 29.17
C TRP A 9 -30.95 -59.08 28.41
N SER A 10 -30.09 -59.96 27.93
CA SER A 10 -28.90 -59.62 27.15
C SER A 10 -29.27 -58.99 25.80
N VAL A 11 -30.33 -59.48 25.15
CA VAL A 11 -30.82 -58.93 23.88
C VAL A 11 -31.46 -57.53 24.09
N MET A 12 -32.25 -57.36 25.19
CA MET A 12 -32.83 -56.04 25.52
C MET A 12 -31.73 -55.02 25.85
N LEU A 13 -30.71 -55.40 26.62
CA LEU A 13 -29.62 -54.51 26.94
C LEU A 13 -28.79 -54.11 25.68
N GLY A 14 -28.59 -55.07 24.76
CA GLY A 14 -27.94 -54.78 23.47
C GLY A 14 -28.73 -53.82 22.59
N LEU A 15 -30.08 -53.96 22.56
CA LEU A 15 -30.94 -53.05 21.81
C LEU A 15 -30.99 -51.62 22.42
N VAL A 16 -30.98 -51.52 23.75
CA VAL A 16 -30.93 -50.22 24.44
C VAL A 16 -29.58 -49.52 24.17
N ILE A 17 -28.47 -50.27 24.24
CA ILE A 17 -27.15 -49.70 23.94
C ILE A 17 -27.03 -49.29 22.46
N ALA A 18 -27.55 -50.10 21.53
CA ALA A 18 -27.56 -49.75 20.11
C ALA A 18 -28.45 -48.53 19.83
N SER A 19 -29.59 -48.37 20.50
CA SER A 19 -30.46 -47.19 20.41
C SER A 19 -29.79 -45.94 20.97
N LEU A 20 -29.06 -46.05 22.10
CA LEU A 20 -28.30 -44.96 22.69
C LEU A 20 -27.15 -44.55 21.77
N VAL A 21 -26.40 -45.49 21.19
CA VAL A 21 -25.32 -45.17 20.25
C VAL A 21 -25.86 -44.46 19.00
N LEU A 22 -27.02 -44.88 18.48
CA LEU A 22 -27.65 -44.23 17.33
C LEU A 22 -28.15 -42.80 17.64
N HIS A 23 -28.48 -42.49 18.89
CA HIS A 23 -28.91 -41.16 19.31
C HIS A 23 -27.69 -40.19 19.56
N PHE A 24 -26.53 -40.75 19.88
CA PHE A 24 -25.30 -39.97 20.10
C PHE A 24 -24.36 -39.89 18.88
N VAL A 25 -24.65 -40.60 17.78
CA VAL A 25 -23.94 -40.40 16.52
C VAL A 25 -24.52 -39.13 15.89
N PRO A 26 -23.73 -38.03 15.83
CA PRO A 26 -24.21 -36.84 15.15
C PRO A 26 -24.53 -37.24 13.70
N PRO A 27 -25.65 -36.71 13.14
CA PRO A 27 -25.98 -37.00 11.74
C PRO A 27 -24.73 -36.71 10.90
N LYS A 28 -24.29 -37.70 10.11
CA LYS A 28 -23.26 -37.44 9.10
C LYS A 28 -23.78 -36.26 8.28
N THR A 29 -23.24 -35.07 8.53
CA THR A 29 -23.45 -33.97 7.62
C THR A 29 -22.93 -34.48 6.27
N SER A 30 -23.84 -34.76 5.37
CA SER A 30 -23.51 -35.03 3.98
C SER A 30 -22.56 -33.92 3.57
N PRO A 31 -21.41 -34.20 2.97
CA PRO A 31 -20.57 -33.13 2.43
C PRO A 31 -21.53 -32.33 1.57
N SER A 32 -21.63 -31.02 1.87
CA SER A 32 -22.36 -30.07 1.06
C SER A 32 -22.03 -30.42 -0.38
N SER A 33 -23.00 -30.92 -1.14
CA SER A 33 -22.81 -31.13 -2.56
C SER A 33 -22.46 -29.76 -3.12
N TYR A 34 -21.14 -29.55 -3.31
CA TYR A 34 -20.70 -28.49 -4.20
C TYR A 34 -21.42 -28.80 -5.51
N THR A 35 -22.44 -28.02 -5.80
CA THR A 35 -23.02 -28.01 -7.13
C THR A 35 -21.86 -27.65 -8.05
N ASN A 36 -21.31 -28.68 -8.73
CA ASN A 36 -20.42 -28.52 -9.83
C ASN A 36 -21.21 -27.90 -11.00
N GLY A 37 -21.78 -26.71 -10.78
CA GLY A 37 -22.07 -25.82 -11.87
C GLY A 37 -20.73 -25.50 -12.51
N PRO A 38 -20.63 -25.48 -13.84
CA PRO A 38 -19.41 -25.04 -14.49
C PRO A 38 -19.01 -23.72 -13.84
N LEU A 39 -17.76 -23.59 -13.41
CA LEU A 39 -17.19 -22.34 -12.98
C LEU A 39 -17.23 -21.43 -14.21
N THR A 40 -18.34 -20.72 -14.39
CA THR A 40 -18.52 -19.74 -15.45
C THR A 40 -17.80 -18.47 -15.05
N GLY A 41 -16.47 -18.56 -14.99
CA GLY A 41 -15.62 -17.36 -15.04
C GLY A 41 -15.71 -16.75 -16.44
N PRO A 42 -15.45 -15.46 -16.61
CA PRO A 42 -15.41 -14.86 -17.93
C PRO A 42 -14.31 -15.54 -18.76
N TYR A 43 -14.64 -15.98 -19.98
CA TYR A 43 -13.68 -16.50 -20.95
C TYR A 43 -12.68 -15.42 -21.40
N SER A 44 -12.99 -14.15 -21.18
CA SER A 44 -12.20 -13.00 -21.57
C SER A 44 -12.43 -11.84 -20.59
N TYR A 45 -11.39 -11.04 -20.38
CA TYR A 45 -11.44 -9.76 -19.65
C TYR A 45 -11.38 -8.55 -20.61
N ALA A 46 -11.63 -8.77 -21.90
CA ALA A 46 -11.56 -7.71 -22.92
C ALA A 46 -12.46 -6.53 -22.57
N ASP A 47 -13.69 -6.78 -22.10
CA ASP A 47 -14.64 -5.73 -21.71
C ASP A 47 -14.12 -4.89 -20.54
N ALA A 48 -13.49 -5.51 -19.54
CA ALA A 48 -12.88 -4.81 -18.41
C ALA A 48 -11.70 -3.93 -18.87
N VAL A 49 -10.90 -4.44 -19.81
CA VAL A 49 -9.77 -3.71 -20.41
C VAL A 49 -10.28 -2.55 -21.27
N GLU A 50 -11.28 -2.77 -22.11
CA GLU A 50 -11.88 -1.73 -22.96
C GLU A 50 -12.44 -0.58 -22.12
N LEU A 51 -13.05 -0.90 -20.99
CA LEU A 51 -13.59 0.08 -20.05
C LEU A 51 -12.51 0.89 -19.33
N ALA A 52 -11.45 0.24 -18.86
CA ALA A 52 -10.42 0.87 -18.02
C ALA A 52 -9.31 1.56 -18.82
N SER A 53 -8.89 0.97 -19.94
CA SER A 53 -7.76 1.43 -20.73
C SER A 53 -7.79 2.89 -21.17
N PRO A 54 -8.93 3.47 -21.57
CA PRO A 54 -8.97 4.88 -22.01
C PRO A 54 -8.53 5.87 -20.91
N ALA A 55 -8.72 5.50 -19.63
CA ALA A 55 -8.35 6.33 -18.50
C ALA A 55 -6.90 6.12 -18.02
N VAL A 56 -6.13 5.20 -18.64
CA VAL A 56 -4.72 5.00 -18.34
C VAL A 56 -3.87 5.74 -19.37
N VAL A 57 -2.95 6.58 -18.88
CA VAL A 57 -2.10 7.45 -19.71
C VAL A 57 -0.64 7.06 -19.60
N ASN A 58 0.17 7.48 -20.58
CA ASN A 58 1.61 7.36 -20.55
C ASN A 58 2.22 8.66 -20.01
N ILE A 59 3.23 8.56 -19.18
CA ILE A 59 3.96 9.70 -18.62
C ILE A 59 5.41 9.61 -19.08
N TYR A 60 5.85 10.63 -19.80
CA TYR A 60 7.22 10.81 -20.21
C TYR A 60 7.81 11.96 -19.40
N THR A 61 8.96 11.73 -18.77
CA THR A 61 9.67 12.76 -18.02
C THR A 61 11.02 13.03 -18.66
N SER A 62 11.45 14.28 -18.62
CA SER A 62 12.80 14.66 -19.04
C SER A 62 13.49 15.45 -17.94
N THR A 63 14.76 15.12 -17.70
CA THR A 63 15.63 15.78 -16.72
C THR A 63 16.92 16.20 -17.42
N LYS A 64 17.32 17.48 -17.27
CA LYS A 64 18.60 17.99 -17.77
C LYS A 64 19.69 17.64 -16.75
N VAL A 65 20.42 16.58 -17.01
CA VAL A 65 21.56 16.20 -16.18
C VAL A 65 22.79 16.92 -16.70
N GLN A 66 23.46 17.74 -15.87
CA GLN A 66 24.76 18.27 -16.21
C GLN A 66 25.75 17.13 -16.25
N ALA A 67 26.48 16.99 -17.37
CA ALA A 67 27.56 16.01 -17.46
C ALA A 67 28.61 16.33 -16.38
N PRO A 68 29.08 15.34 -15.60
CA PRO A 68 30.10 15.57 -14.59
C PRO A 68 31.33 16.18 -15.27
N VAL A 69 31.74 17.37 -14.81
CA VAL A 69 32.98 18.01 -15.27
C VAL A 69 34.12 17.13 -14.78
N HIS A 70 34.92 16.62 -15.72
CA HIS A 70 36.09 15.80 -15.39
C HIS A 70 36.99 16.58 -14.43
N PRO A 71 37.48 16.01 -13.31
CA PRO A 71 38.29 16.73 -12.32
C PRO A 71 39.52 17.47 -12.92
N LEU A 72 40.08 16.96 -14.01
CA LEU A 72 41.16 17.57 -14.75
C LEU A 72 40.79 18.89 -15.47
N MET A 73 39.52 19.20 -15.67
CA MET A 73 39.07 20.47 -16.24
C MET A 73 39.20 21.66 -15.27
N ASN A 74 39.43 21.39 -13.98
CA ASN A 74 39.75 22.46 -13.01
C ASN A 74 41.20 22.86 -12.97
N ASP A 75 42.10 22.16 -13.72
CA ASP A 75 43.51 22.49 -13.83
C ASP A 75 43.71 23.57 -14.92
N PRO A 76 44.32 24.74 -14.60
CA PRO A 76 44.56 25.81 -15.55
C PRO A 76 45.39 25.41 -16.76
N PHE A 77 46.26 24.40 -16.63
CA PHE A 77 47.13 23.90 -17.70
C PHE A 77 46.32 23.08 -18.73
N PHE A 78 45.39 22.24 -18.25
CA PHE A 78 44.49 21.48 -19.11
C PHE A 78 43.47 22.37 -19.83
N ARG A 79 42.99 23.44 -19.23
CA ARG A 79 42.06 24.41 -19.87
C ARG A 79 42.62 24.99 -21.15
N ARG A 80 43.91 25.32 -21.20
CA ARG A 80 44.58 25.89 -22.40
C ARG A 80 44.65 24.93 -23.60
N PHE A 81 44.69 23.62 -23.35
CA PHE A 81 44.73 22.61 -24.39
C PHE A 81 43.33 22.21 -24.91
N PHE A 82 42.31 22.37 -24.09
CA PHE A 82 40.93 21.94 -24.39
C PHE A 82 39.95 23.10 -24.61
N ASP A 83 40.44 24.34 -24.76
CA ASP A 83 39.61 25.53 -25.04
C ASP A 83 38.80 25.42 -26.37
N ARG A 84 39.05 24.38 -27.17
CA ARG A 84 38.30 24.02 -28.38
C ARG A 84 37.46 22.76 -28.22
N ALA A 85 37.45 22.11 -27.08
CA ALA A 85 36.57 20.96 -26.83
C ALA A 85 35.14 21.46 -26.59
N PRO A 86 34.13 20.84 -27.20
CA PRO A 86 32.75 21.22 -26.93
C PRO A 86 32.46 21.06 -25.45
N MET A 87 31.95 22.14 -24.83
CA MET A 87 31.52 22.12 -23.44
C MET A 87 30.61 20.89 -23.19
N PRO A 88 30.67 20.27 -22.00
CA PRO A 88 29.81 19.12 -21.70
C PRO A 88 28.35 19.54 -21.92
N ARG A 89 27.77 18.98 -22.97
CA ARG A 89 26.36 19.20 -23.27
C ARG A 89 25.53 18.59 -22.16
N SER A 90 24.55 19.32 -21.62
CA SER A 90 23.55 18.76 -20.74
C SER A 90 22.93 17.53 -21.43
N ARG A 91 22.97 16.38 -20.78
CA ARG A 91 22.37 15.17 -21.29
C ARG A 91 20.91 15.16 -20.82
N ILE A 92 19.97 15.03 -21.75
CA ILE A 92 18.57 14.81 -21.41
C ILE A 92 18.43 13.34 -21.03
N GLN A 93 18.04 13.09 -19.80
CA GLN A 93 17.65 11.76 -19.34
C GLN A 93 16.13 11.69 -19.38
N SER A 94 15.58 10.73 -20.13
CA SER A 94 14.15 10.51 -20.20
C SER A 94 13.78 9.29 -19.36
N SER A 95 12.67 9.37 -18.62
CA SER A 95 12.05 8.26 -17.92
C SER A 95 10.63 8.05 -18.41
N LEU A 96 10.08 6.87 -18.13
CA LEU A 96 8.76 6.43 -18.58
C LEU A 96 7.98 5.87 -17.41
N GLY A 97 6.72 6.23 -17.31
CA GLY A 97 5.74 5.70 -16.38
C GLY A 97 4.34 5.75 -16.94
N SER A 98 3.39 5.43 -16.10
CA SER A 98 1.95 5.48 -16.40
C SER A 98 1.23 6.38 -15.41
N GLY A 99 -0.02 6.72 -15.72
CA GLY A 99 -0.91 7.44 -14.83
C GLY A 99 -2.35 7.03 -15.05
N VAL A 100 -3.21 7.39 -14.11
CA VAL A 100 -4.65 7.11 -14.14
C VAL A 100 -5.41 8.42 -14.08
N ILE A 101 -6.27 8.69 -15.06
CA ILE A 101 -7.16 9.85 -15.07
C ILE A 101 -8.29 9.61 -14.06
N ILE A 102 -8.36 10.45 -13.04
CA ILE A 102 -9.32 10.31 -11.92
C ILE A 102 -10.43 11.36 -11.92
N SER A 103 -10.35 12.34 -12.83
CA SER A 103 -11.36 13.40 -12.95
C SER A 103 -11.52 13.84 -14.39
N SER A 104 -12.74 14.16 -14.81
CA SER A 104 -13.05 14.75 -16.13
C SER A 104 -12.36 16.09 -16.37
N GLN A 105 -11.94 16.75 -15.30
CA GLN A 105 -11.12 17.96 -15.37
C GLN A 105 -9.64 17.70 -15.67
N GLY A 106 -9.24 16.46 -15.93
CA GLY A 106 -7.87 16.11 -16.30
C GLY A 106 -6.92 16.01 -15.11
N LEU A 107 -7.39 15.57 -13.94
CA LEU A 107 -6.50 15.13 -12.87
C LEU A 107 -5.99 13.73 -13.14
N VAL A 108 -4.68 13.54 -13.04
CA VAL A 108 -3.97 12.28 -13.30
C VAL A 108 -3.20 11.89 -12.06
N LEU A 109 -3.51 10.72 -11.52
CA LEU A 109 -2.78 10.12 -10.40
C LEU A 109 -1.66 9.23 -10.93
N THR A 110 -0.49 9.33 -10.32
CA THR A 110 0.71 8.53 -10.68
C THR A 110 1.59 8.32 -9.45
N ASN A 111 2.72 7.63 -9.60
CA ASN A 111 3.70 7.54 -8.53
C ASN A 111 4.61 8.78 -8.47
N ASN A 112 5.05 9.12 -7.25
CA ASN A 112 6.00 10.22 -7.05
C ASN A 112 7.34 9.93 -7.75
N HIS A 113 7.87 8.69 -7.63
CA HIS A 113 9.14 8.33 -8.25
C HIS A 113 9.12 8.41 -9.79
N VAL A 114 7.95 8.37 -10.44
CA VAL A 114 7.82 8.55 -11.89
C VAL A 114 8.18 9.97 -12.31
N ILE A 115 7.86 10.96 -11.47
CA ILE A 115 8.02 12.39 -11.78
C ILE A 115 9.12 13.08 -10.98
N ASP A 116 9.76 12.34 -10.07
CA ASP A 116 10.77 12.95 -9.20
C ASP A 116 11.98 13.43 -9.98
N GLY A 117 12.40 14.68 -9.69
CA GLY A 117 13.49 15.34 -10.41
C GLY A 117 13.21 15.70 -11.88
N ALA A 118 11.97 15.57 -12.36
CA ALA A 118 11.63 15.91 -13.74
C ALA A 118 11.54 17.44 -13.95
N ASP A 119 12.22 17.95 -14.98
CA ASP A 119 12.08 19.34 -15.46
C ASP A 119 10.80 19.51 -16.29
N GLU A 120 10.44 18.49 -17.07
CA GLU A 120 9.26 18.46 -17.91
C GLU A 120 8.51 17.12 -17.78
N ILE A 121 7.19 17.20 -17.74
CA ILE A 121 6.30 16.05 -17.65
C ILE A 121 5.32 16.12 -18.82
N LEU A 122 5.45 15.21 -19.78
CA LEU A 122 4.55 15.07 -20.90
C LEU A 122 3.63 13.87 -20.68
N VAL A 123 2.32 14.09 -20.79
CA VAL A 123 1.32 13.04 -20.67
C VAL A 123 0.71 12.76 -22.04
N ALA A 124 0.68 11.48 -22.46
CA ALA A 124 0.03 11.02 -23.68
C ALA A 124 -1.19 10.16 -23.34
N LEU A 125 -2.33 10.55 -23.87
CA LEU A 125 -3.61 9.85 -23.74
C LEU A 125 -3.68 8.70 -24.78
N LYS A 126 -4.55 7.72 -24.53
CA LYS A 126 -4.77 6.58 -25.44
C LYS A 126 -5.27 7.01 -26.82
N ASP A 127 -5.99 8.13 -26.91
CA ASP A 127 -6.51 8.68 -28.18
C ASP A 127 -5.47 9.46 -29.01
N GLY A 128 -4.22 9.54 -28.52
CA GLY A 128 -3.11 10.20 -29.20
C GLY A 128 -2.90 11.66 -28.80
N ARG A 129 -3.79 12.29 -28.02
CA ARG A 129 -3.53 13.62 -27.46
C ARG A 129 -2.33 13.60 -26.53
N THR A 130 -1.49 14.63 -26.62
CA THR A 130 -0.33 14.80 -25.74
C THR A 130 -0.29 16.20 -25.16
N GLY A 131 0.08 16.36 -23.89
CA GLY A 131 0.15 17.67 -23.26
C GLY A 131 1.08 17.70 -22.07
N ASN A 132 1.72 18.86 -21.83
CA ASN A 132 2.54 19.08 -20.65
C ASN A 132 1.66 19.14 -19.41
N ALA A 133 1.96 18.31 -18.43
CA ALA A 133 1.26 18.27 -17.17
C ALA A 133 1.92 19.19 -16.14
N LYS A 134 1.09 19.73 -15.24
CA LYS A 134 1.53 20.49 -14.06
C LYS A 134 1.36 19.63 -12.83
N VAL A 135 2.35 19.65 -11.92
CA VAL A 135 2.24 19.00 -10.64
C VAL A 135 1.28 19.80 -9.75
N VAL A 136 0.18 19.17 -9.33
CA VAL A 136 -0.77 19.71 -8.35
C VAL A 136 -0.20 19.55 -6.94
N GLY A 137 0.37 18.38 -6.67
CA GLY A 137 1.05 18.05 -5.44
C GLY A 137 1.66 16.66 -5.50
N ARG A 138 2.55 16.38 -4.55
CA ARG A 138 3.24 15.09 -4.45
C ARG A 138 3.42 14.66 -3.00
N ASP A 139 3.52 13.37 -2.80
CA ASP A 139 3.75 12.74 -1.53
C ASP A 139 4.77 11.61 -1.67
N SER A 140 6.01 11.89 -1.29
CA SER A 140 7.10 10.91 -1.34
C SER A 140 6.96 9.82 -0.28
N GLU A 141 6.17 10.05 0.78
CA GLU A 141 6.02 9.09 1.87
C GLU A 141 5.04 7.94 1.54
N THR A 142 4.12 8.15 0.58
CA THR A 142 3.26 7.10 0.01
C THR A 142 3.60 6.77 -1.44
N ASP A 143 4.59 7.47 -2.02
CA ASP A 143 4.96 7.35 -3.42
C ASP A 143 3.83 7.69 -4.39
N LEU A 144 3.06 8.76 -4.12
CA LEU A 144 1.98 9.24 -4.99
C LEU A 144 2.21 10.69 -5.44
N ALA A 145 1.72 11.00 -6.63
CA ALA A 145 1.72 12.36 -7.17
C ALA A 145 0.45 12.61 -7.98
N LEU A 146 -0.05 13.84 -7.91
CA LEU A 146 -1.21 14.30 -8.64
C LEU A 146 -0.79 15.34 -9.67
N LEU A 147 -1.17 15.10 -10.91
CA LEU A 147 -0.89 15.95 -12.07
C LEU A 147 -2.18 16.55 -12.61
N LYS A 148 -2.09 17.71 -13.25
CA LYS A 148 -3.15 18.34 -14.05
C LYS A 148 -2.69 18.43 -15.50
N ILE A 149 -3.41 17.78 -16.41
CA ILE A 149 -3.20 17.89 -17.87
C ILE A 149 -4.05 19.04 -18.45
N PRO A 150 -3.66 19.61 -19.61
CA PRO A 150 -4.35 20.75 -20.22
C PRO A 150 -5.58 20.33 -21.02
N TYR A 151 -6.29 19.30 -20.58
CA TYR A 151 -7.50 18.78 -21.23
C TYR A 151 -8.60 18.62 -20.21
N ASP A 152 -9.81 19.01 -20.63
CA ASP A 152 -11.07 18.70 -19.98
C ASP A 152 -11.84 17.69 -20.85
N ASP A 153 -12.87 17.06 -20.30
CA ASP A 153 -13.67 16.04 -20.99
C ASP A 153 -12.82 14.85 -21.46
N VAL A 154 -12.08 14.29 -20.53
CA VAL A 154 -11.24 13.11 -20.72
C VAL A 154 -11.89 11.87 -20.08
N PRO A 155 -11.60 10.64 -20.59
CA PRO A 155 -12.07 9.42 -19.96
C PRO A 155 -11.63 9.32 -18.50
N VAL A 156 -12.57 9.00 -17.61
CA VAL A 156 -12.31 8.91 -16.17
C VAL A 156 -12.35 7.45 -15.73
N MET A 157 -11.41 7.04 -14.92
CA MET A 157 -11.35 5.72 -14.35
C MET A 157 -12.53 5.47 -13.40
N ARG A 158 -13.18 4.32 -13.53
CA ARG A 158 -14.19 3.87 -12.58
C ARG A 158 -13.53 3.32 -11.34
N PHE A 159 -14.02 3.70 -10.17
CA PHE A 159 -13.50 3.23 -8.89
C PHE A 159 -14.32 2.05 -8.37
N ALA A 160 -13.64 1.05 -7.82
CA ALA A 160 -14.30 -0.02 -7.09
C ALA A 160 -15.01 0.55 -5.85
N GLN A 161 -16.29 0.24 -5.70
CA GLN A 161 -17.11 0.80 -4.62
C GLN A 161 -16.90 0.11 -3.27
N ASN A 162 -16.34 -1.10 -3.27
CA ASN A 162 -16.12 -1.88 -2.06
C ASN A 162 -14.63 -2.20 -1.90
N ASP A 163 -14.06 -1.84 -0.74
CA ASP A 163 -12.69 -2.16 -0.33
C ASP A 163 -12.47 -3.66 -0.02
N ASN A 164 -13.44 -4.53 -0.31
CA ASN A 164 -13.39 -5.96 0.04
C ASN A 164 -12.57 -6.78 -0.96
N LEU A 165 -11.40 -6.29 -1.33
CA LEU A 165 -10.46 -7.05 -2.15
C LEU A 165 -9.93 -8.25 -1.34
N ARG A 166 -10.09 -9.46 -1.87
CA ARG A 166 -9.69 -10.70 -1.19
C ARG A 166 -8.54 -11.37 -1.94
N VAL A 167 -7.73 -12.07 -1.20
CA VAL A 167 -6.74 -12.97 -1.80
C VAL A 167 -7.44 -13.98 -2.71
N GLY A 168 -6.95 -14.10 -3.95
CA GLY A 168 -7.55 -14.93 -5.00
C GLY A 168 -8.44 -14.17 -6.00
N ASP A 169 -8.84 -12.92 -5.70
CA ASP A 169 -9.59 -12.11 -6.67
C ASP A 169 -8.72 -11.78 -7.88
N VAL A 170 -9.29 -11.90 -9.08
CA VAL A 170 -8.59 -11.58 -10.34
C VAL A 170 -8.38 -10.09 -10.45
N VAL A 171 -7.16 -9.70 -10.84
CA VAL A 171 -6.78 -8.31 -11.12
C VAL A 171 -6.01 -8.20 -12.43
N LEU A 172 -6.14 -7.04 -13.07
CA LEU A 172 -5.44 -6.68 -14.30
C LEU A 172 -4.57 -5.45 -14.02
N ALA A 173 -3.28 -5.55 -14.32
CA ALA A 173 -2.37 -4.40 -14.25
C ALA A 173 -2.27 -3.78 -15.65
N ILE A 174 -2.61 -2.50 -15.75
CA ILE A 174 -2.66 -1.73 -17.02
C ILE A 174 -1.62 -0.60 -16.92
N GLY A 175 -0.76 -0.51 -17.92
CA GLY A 175 0.26 0.53 -18.02
C GLY A 175 0.96 0.50 -19.37
N ASN A 176 2.09 1.20 -19.51
CA ASN A 176 2.88 1.23 -20.73
C ASN A 176 4.35 0.84 -20.45
N PRO A 177 4.63 -0.46 -20.28
CA PRO A 177 6.00 -0.90 -20.04
C PRO A 177 6.85 -0.63 -21.30
N PHE A 178 8.04 -0.10 -21.07
CA PHE A 178 9.04 0.16 -22.12
C PHE A 178 8.62 1.13 -23.24
N GLY A 179 7.47 1.81 -23.12
CA GLY A 179 6.99 2.76 -24.16
C GLY A 179 6.56 2.12 -25.47
N VAL A 180 6.31 0.80 -25.49
CA VAL A 180 5.91 0.07 -26.71
C VAL A 180 4.40 0.10 -26.95
N GLY A 181 3.66 0.82 -26.13
CA GLY A 181 2.20 0.90 -26.14
C GLY A 181 1.58 0.35 -24.85
N GLN A 182 0.30 0.61 -24.68
CA GLN A 182 -0.44 0.16 -23.51
C GLN A 182 -0.45 -1.37 -23.44
N THR A 183 -0.10 -1.90 -22.28
CA THR A 183 -0.01 -3.34 -22.01
C THR A 183 -0.88 -3.69 -20.82
N VAL A 184 -1.50 -4.86 -20.90
CA VAL A 184 -2.31 -5.43 -19.83
C VAL A 184 -1.72 -6.77 -19.42
N THR A 185 -1.52 -6.95 -18.13
CA THR A 185 -1.14 -8.23 -17.55
C THR A 185 -2.20 -8.68 -16.54
N MET A 186 -2.42 -9.98 -16.41
CA MET A 186 -3.41 -10.57 -15.52
C MET A 186 -2.71 -11.34 -14.40
N GLY A 187 -3.31 -11.29 -13.24
CA GLY A 187 -2.94 -12.09 -12.07
C GLY A 187 -4.07 -12.10 -11.05
N ILE A 188 -3.72 -12.45 -9.84
CA ILE A 188 -4.63 -12.43 -8.70
C ILE A 188 -4.07 -11.55 -7.58
N VAL A 189 -4.91 -11.19 -6.64
CA VAL A 189 -4.47 -10.66 -5.35
C VAL A 189 -3.79 -11.79 -4.59
N SER A 190 -2.48 -11.68 -4.38
CA SER A 190 -1.68 -12.65 -3.64
C SER A 190 -1.62 -12.32 -2.15
N GLY A 191 -1.94 -11.09 -1.76
CA GLY A 191 -1.97 -10.62 -0.38
C GLY A 191 -2.42 -9.17 -0.26
N THR A 192 -2.88 -8.78 0.92
CA THR A 192 -3.24 -7.41 1.27
C THR A 192 -2.52 -6.99 2.54
N GLY A 193 -2.41 -5.69 2.81
CA GLY A 193 -1.78 -5.20 4.04
C GLY A 193 -0.26 -5.41 4.07
N ARG A 194 0.41 -5.56 2.93
CA ARG A 194 1.86 -5.76 2.87
C ARG A 194 2.58 -4.48 3.30
N ASN A 195 3.45 -4.63 4.29
CA ASN A 195 4.23 -3.55 4.87
C ASN A 195 5.63 -4.06 5.28
N GLN A 196 6.50 -3.16 5.75
CA GLN A 196 7.90 -3.47 6.11
C GLN A 196 8.74 -3.94 4.91
N LEU A 197 8.43 -3.44 3.72
CA LEU A 197 9.15 -3.75 2.48
C LEU A 197 10.27 -2.73 2.20
N GLY A 198 10.23 -1.55 2.84
CA GLY A 198 11.21 -0.47 2.64
C GLY A 198 11.00 0.28 1.32
N ILE A 199 9.83 0.18 0.71
CA ILE A 199 9.48 0.85 -0.55
C ILE A 199 9.03 2.28 -0.30
N ALA A 200 8.21 2.50 0.75
CA ALA A 200 7.67 3.80 1.14
C ALA A 200 7.64 3.95 2.66
N THR A 201 7.45 5.17 3.16
CA THR A 201 7.32 5.41 4.61
C THR A 201 6.01 4.82 5.16
N TYR A 202 4.92 4.98 4.41
CA TYR A 202 3.61 4.45 4.76
C TYR A 202 3.22 3.35 3.79
N GLU A 203 3.44 2.11 4.22
CA GLU A 203 3.21 0.93 3.41
C GLU A 203 1.93 0.20 3.82
N ASP A 204 1.11 -0.16 2.85
CA ASP A 204 -0.07 -1.02 2.97
C ASP A 204 -0.44 -1.53 1.59
N PHE A 205 0.47 -2.28 0.99
CA PHE A 205 0.33 -2.64 -0.42
C PHE A 205 -0.59 -3.84 -0.65
N ILE A 206 -1.26 -3.82 -1.81
CA ILE A 206 -1.82 -5.00 -2.44
C ILE A 206 -0.65 -5.72 -3.11
N GLN A 207 -0.46 -7.00 -2.81
CA GLN A 207 0.46 -7.89 -3.53
C GLN A 207 -0.30 -8.62 -4.63
N THR A 208 0.29 -8.70 -5.82
CA THR A 208 -0.25 -9.45 -6.96
C THR A 208 0.87 -10.14 -7.74
N ASP A 209 0.54 -11.23 -8.44
CA ASP A 209 1.41 -11.89 -9.40
C ASP A 209 1.21 -11.39 -10.85
N ALA A 210 0.25 -10.47 -11.08
CA ALA A 210 0.18 -9.74 -12.33
C ALA A 210 1.52 -9.05 -12.62
N ALA A 211 2.07 -9.25 -13.80
CA ALA A 211 3.41 -8.76 -14.13
C ALA A 211 3.42 -7.23 -14.23
N VAL A 212 4.07 -6.57 -13.26
CA VAL A 212 4.39 -5.15 -13.28
C VAL A 212 5.86 -5.00 -13.61
N ASN A 213 6.21 -4.16 -14.58
CA ASN A 213 7.58 -3.86 -14.99
C ASN A 213 7.75 -2.34 -15.13
N ARG A 214 9.00 -1.88 -15.39
CA ARG A 214 9.29 -0.47 -15.65
C ARG A 214 8.35 0.10 -16.71
N GLY A 215 7.68 1.21 -16.38
CA GLY A 215 6.68 1.85 -17.22
C GLY A 215 5.23 1.57 -16.78
N ASN A 216 4.96 0.47 -16.06
CA ASN A 216 3.64 0.24 -15.46
C ASN A 216 3.43 1.01 -14.15
N SER A 217 4.51 1.49 -13.51
CA SER A 217 4.41 2.31 -12.29
C SER A 217 3.54 3.54 -12.52
N GLY A 218 2.63 3.82 -11.59
CA GLY A 218 1.61 4.85 -11.70
C GLY A 218 0.37 4.44 -12.50
N GLY A 219 0.39 3.30 -13.19
CA GLY A 219 -0.74 2.73 -13.92
C GLY A 219 -1.78 2.07 -13.01
N ALA A 220 -2.86 1.60 -13.62
CA ALA A 220 -4.00 1.05 -12.92
C ALA A 220 -3.82 -0.44 -12.55
N LEU A 221 -4.19 -0.81 -11.32
CA LEU A 221 -4.61 -2.16 -10.98
C LEU A 221 -6.12 -2.16 -10.92
N VAL A 222 -6.78 -2.93 -11.78
CA VAL A 222 -8.25 -2.99 -11.87
C VAL A 222 -8.76 -4.40 -11.56
N ASN A 223 -10.00 -4.50 -11.10
CA ASN A 223 -10.68 -5.78 -10.90
C ASN A 223 -11.21 -6.35 -12.23
N ALA A 224 -11.84 -7.53 -12.18
CA ALA A 224 -12.43 -8.21 -13.33
C ALA A 224 -13.59 -7.42 -14.02
N LYS A 225 -14.07 -6.32 -13.41
CA LYS A 225 -15.07 -5.41 -13.97
C LYS A 225 -14.47 -4.16 -14.61
N GLY A 226 -13.15 -4.00 -14.58
CA GLY A 226 -12.47 -2.80 -15.05
C GLY A 226 -12.53 -1.62 -14.08
N GLU A 227 -12.83 -1.87 -12.79
CA GLU A 227 -12.86 -0.85 -11.75
C GLU A 227 -11.51 -0.79 -11.04
N LEU A 228 -11.00 0.42 -10.77
CA LEU A 228 -9.73 0.64 -10.09
C LEU A 228 -9.77 0.11 -8.66
N VAL A 229 -8.77 -0.67 -8.29
CA VAL A 229 -8.55 -1.19 -6.93
C VAL A 229 -7.23 -0.74 -6.35
N GLY A 230 -6.30 -0.26 -7.18
CA GLY A 230 -5.01 0.25 -6.73
C GLY A 230 -4.19 0.90 -7.84
N ILE A 231 -3.05 1.49 -7.44
CA ILE A 231 -2.06 2.09 -8.34
C ILE A 231 -0.81 1.22 -8.32
N ASN A 232 -0.41 0.69 -9.48
CA ASN A 232 0.82 -0.10 -9.61
C ASN A 232 2.02 0.75 -9.21
N THR A 233 2.92 0.23 -8.35
CA THR A 233 4.07 1.03 -7.88
C THR A 233 5.41 0.32 -8.01
N ALA A 234 5.57 -0.86 -7.47
CA ALA A 234 6.88 -1.49 -7.34
C ALA A 234 6.83 -2.99 -7.60
N ILE A 235 8.02 -3.55 -7.81
CA ILE A 235 8.28 -4.99 -7.83
C ILE A 235 9.28 -5.33 -6.73
N TYR A 236 9.15 -6.51 -6.13
CA TYR A 236 10.16 -7.06 -5.24
C TYR A 236 11.17 -7.85 -6.07
N SER A 237 12.27 -7.19 -6.46
CA SER A 237 13.28 -7.80 -7.33
C SER A 237 14.62 -7.09 -7.21
N GLU A 238 15.66 -7.84 -6.93
CA GLU A 238 17.05 -7.34 -6.94
C GLU A 238 17.56 -7.07 -8.37
N SER A 239 17.05 -7.82 -9.35
CA SER A 239 17.42 -7.69 -10.77
C SER A 239 16.63 -6.62 -11.53
N GLY A 240 15.57 -6.06 -10.92
CA GLY A 240 14.68 -5.09 -11.57
C GLY A 240 13.69 -5.72 -12.58
N THR A 241 13.60 -7.05 -12.64
CA THR A 241 12.61 -7.80 -13.45
C THR A 241 11.56 -8.45 -12.55
N ASN A 242 10.32 -8.50 -13.02
CA ASN A 242 9.24 -9.14 -12.28
C ASN A 242 9.46 -10.65 -12.13
N LEU A 243 9.42 -11.14 -10.90
CA LEU A 243 9.50 -12.56 -10.54
C LEU A 243 8.16 -13.09 -9.99
N GLY A 244 7.03 -12.47 -10.35
CA GLY A 244 5.71 -12.83 -9.85
C GLY A 244 5.35 -12.18 -8.51
N ILE A 245 6.10 -11.14 -8.10
CA ILE A 245 5.82 -10.37 -6.88
C ILE A 245 5.77 -8.89 -7.25
N SER A 246 4.56 -8.36 -7.34
CA SER A 246 4.28 -6.95 -7.63
C SER A 246 3.45 -6.32 -6.53
N PHE A 247 3.55 -5.01 -6.39
CA PHE A 247 2.84 -4.24 -5.38
C PHE A 247 2.07 -3.08 -6.00
N ALA A 248 0.90 -2.83 -5.43
CA ALA A 248 0.07 -1.67 -5.77
C ALA A 248 -0.40 -0.97 -4.50
N ILE A 249 -0.51 0.36 -4.56
CA ILE A 249 -1.08 1.20 -3.51
C ILE A 249 -2.59 1.05 -3.56
N PRO A 250 -3.28 0.66 -2.46
CA PRO A 250 -4.74 0.53 -2.45
C PRO A 250 -5.45 1.82 -2.82
N LEU A 251 -6.55 1.70 -3.57
CA LEU A 251 -7.36 2.84 -4.02
C LEU A 251 -7.77 3.77 -2.87
N LYS A 252 -8.22 3.22 -1.75
CA LYS A 252 -8.62 4.01 -0.58
C LYS A 252 -7.52 4.96 -0.11
N HIS A 253 -6.31 4.44 0.06
CA HIS A 253 -5.16 5.27 0.48
C HIS A 253 -4.78 6.29 -0.58
N ALA A 254 -4.90 5.92 -1.85
CA ALA A 254 -4.65 6.83 -2.95
C ALA A 254 -5.65 8.00 -2.97
N LEU A 255 -6.93 7.74 -2.68
CA LEU A 255 -7.97 8.79 -2.62
C LEU A 255 -7.78 9.72 -1.41
N ASP A 256 -7.39 9.20 -0.24
CA ASP A 256 -7.08 10.01 0.95
C ASP A 256 -5.95 11.02 0.63
N VAL A 257 -4.91 10.55 -0.08
CA VAL A 257 -3.80 11.41 -0.54
C VAL A 257 -4.28 12.44 -1.57
N VAL A 258 -5.07 12.02 -2.55
CA VAL A 258 -5.62 12.92 -3.59
C VAL A 258 -6.44 14.05 -2.96
N ASP A 259 -7.29 13.76 -1.98
CA ASP A 259 -8.11 14.73 -1.28
C ASP A 259 -7.26 15.82 -0.62
N ASP A 260 -6.16 15.44 0.04
CA ASP A 260 -5.23 16.38 0.64
C ASP A 260 -4.46 17.18 -0.40
N LEU A 261 -3.98 16.53 -1.47
CA LEU A 261 -3.24 17.20 -2.54
C LEU A 261 -4.11 18.23 -3.27
N VAL A 262 -5.40 17.94 -3.51
CA VAL A 262 -6.34 18.89 -4.13
C VAL A 262 -6.62 20.07 -3.21
N LYS A 263 -6.84 19.82 -1.90
CA LYS A 263 -7.24 20.85 -0.94
C LYS A 263 -6.07 21.73 -0.49
N TYR A 264 -4.90 21.13 -0.29
CA TYR A 264 -3.78 21.77 0.41
C TYR A 264 -2.48 21.80 -0.40
N GLY A 265 -2.42 21.16 -1.57
CA GLY A 265 -1.20 20.98 -2.36
C GLY A 265 -0.18 20.05 -1.72
N GLN A 266 -0.46 19.49 -0.55
CA GLN A 266 0.39 18.61 0.22
C GLN A 266 -0.43 17.72 1.15
N VAL A 267 0.08 16.54 1.49
CA VAL A 267 -0.56 15.66 2.46
C VAL A 267 -0.34 16.17 3.88
N ILE A 268 -1.42 16.22 4.67
CA ILE A 268 -1.38 16.66 6.07
C ILE A 268 -1.45 15.43 6.96
N ARG A 269 -0.35 15.13 7.66
CA ARG A 269 -0.26 13.99 8.56
C ARG A 269 -0.21 14.41 10.02
N GLY A 270 -0.91 13.61 10.84
CA GLY A 270 -0.78 13.68 12.27
C GLY A 270 0.61 13.27 12.74
N TRP A 271 1.06 13.87 13.82
CA TRP A 271 2.36 13.62 14.42
C TRP A 271 2.30 13.75 15.93
N LEU A 272 2.90 12.79 16.62
CA LEU A 272 3.03 12.81 18.08
C LEU A 272 4.44 13.13 18.55
N GLY A 273 5.44 13.00 17.69
CA GLY A 273 6.84 13.19 18.07
C GLY A 273 7.40 12.04 18.89
N LEU A 274 6.92 10.82 18.66
CA LEU A 274 7.39 9.62 19.33
C LEU A 274 8.28 8.79 18.39
N GLU A 275 9.34 8.24 18.96
CA GLU A 275 10.11 7.14 18.40
C GLU A 275 9.90 5.94 19.33
N THR A 276 9.37 4.86 18.78
CA THR A 276 9.01 3.66 19.55
C THR A 276 9.64 2.41 18.95
N ARG A 277 9.79 1.38 19.78
CA ARG A 277 10.19 0.02 19.38
C ARG A 277 9.17 -0.98 19.88
N GLU A 278 8.94 -2.03 19.09
CA GLU A 278 8.08 -3.14 19.51
C GLU A 278 8.66 -3.82 20.76
N LEU A 279 7.78 -4.19 21.65
CA LEU A 279 8.12 -4.91 22.88
C LEU A 279 8.36 -6.39 22.57
N THR A 280 9.58 -6.71 22.14
CA THR A 280 9.98 -8.08 21.81
C THR A 280 10.13 -8.95 23.06
N ASP A 281 10.05 -10.28 22.90
CA ASP A 281 10.24 -11.23 24.02
C ASP A 281 11.61 -11.07 24.70
N ALA A 282 12.63 -10.72 23.93
CA ALA A 282 13.96 -10.41 24.47
C ALA A 282 13.94 -9.18 25.40
N LEU A 283 13.26 -8.09 25.02
CA LEU A 283 13.08 -6.91 25.83
C LEU A 283 12.23 -7.20 27.08
N LYS A 284 11.16 -7.99 26.93
CA LYS A 284 10.32 -8.42 28.05
C LYS A 284 11.15 -9.19 29.10
N ALA A 285 11.96 -10.14 28.67
CA ALA A 285 12.83 -10.92 29.54
C ALA A 285 13.88 -10.03 30.21
N GLN A 286 14.51 -9.11 29.47
CA GLN A 286 15.54 -8.21 29.98
C GLN A 286 15.00 -7.26 31.08
N PHE A 287 13.77 -6.76 30.92
CA PHE A 287 13.18 -5.77 31.83
C PHE A 287 12.11 -6.36 32.75
N SER A 288 12.02 -7.69 32.86
CA SER A 288 11.05 -8.41 33.72
C SER A 288 9.60 -7.98 33.47
N ILE A 289 9.26 -7.74 32.22
CA ILE A 289 7.93 -7.36 31.75
C ILE A 289 7.10 -8.63 31.54
N PRO A 290 5.81 -8.68 31.93
CA PRO A 290 4.94 -9.84 31.69
C PRO A 290 4.95 -10.28 30.22
N ALA A 291 5.02 -11.59 29.98
CA ALA A 291 5.14 -12.16 28.62
C ALA A 291 3.93 -11.84 27.74
N GLU A 292 2.75 -11.75 28.34
CA GLU A 292 1.47 -11.45 27.71
C GLU A 292 1.30 -9.96 27.34
N LEU A 293 2.14 -9.07 27.89
CA LEU A 293 2.04 -7.65 27.59
C LEU A 293 2.45 -7.37 26.15
N VAL A 294 1.57 -6.69 25.41
CA VAL A 294 1.78 -6.25 24.04
C VAL A 294 1.85 -4.72 24.04
N GLY A 295 2.77 -4.15 23.27
CA GLY A 295 2.92 -2.70 23.20
C GLY A 295 4.22 -2.25 22.54
N GLN A 296 4.48 -0.97 22.66
CA GLN A 296 5.67 -0.32 22.14
C GLN A 296 6.39 0.47 23.24
N VAL A 297 7.69 0.28 23.36
CA VAL A 297 8.52 1.07 24.26
C VAL A 297 8.86 2.41 23.61
N VAL A 298 8.64 3.50 24.33
CA VAL A 298 9.07 4.85 23.93
C VAL A 298 10.58 4.95 24.07
N VAL A 299 11.27 5.06 22.94
CA VAL A 299 12.72 5.25 22.86
C VAL A 299 13.07 6.74 23.00
N ARG A 300 12.22 7.58 22.41
CA ARG A 300 12.39 9.04 22.47
C ARG A 300 11.06 9.75 22.28
N ALA A 301 10.81 10.76 23.08
CA ALA A 301 9.79 11.77 22.87
C ALA A 301 10.46 13.08 22.43
N ALA A 302 10.08 13.62 21.25
CA ALA A 302 10.67 14.85 20.73
C ALA A 302 10.41 16.01 21.71
N PRO A 303 11.44 16.75 22.13
CA PRO A 303 11.24 17.90 23.01
C PRO A 303 10.27 18.92 22.41
N GLY A 304 9.26 19.33 23.21
CA GLY A 304 8.20 20.23 22.75
C GLY A 304 7.21 19.60 21.76
N GLY A 305 7.36 18.31 21.45
CA GLY A 305 6.39 17.56 20.64
C GLY A 305 5.13 17.20 21.40
N PRO A 306 4.02 16.87 20.69
CA PRO A 306 2.73 16.58 21.31
C PRO A 306 2.76 15.55 22.44
N ALA A 307 3.45 14.43 22.25
CA ALA A 307 3.56 13.37 23.23
C ALA A 307 4.37 13.80 24.47
N ALA A 308 5.48 14.52 24.26
CA ALA A 308 6.28 15.05 25.37
C ALA A 308 5.50 16.08 26.17
N MET A 309 4.75 16.98 25.51
CA MET A 309 3.87 17.95 26.17
C MET A 309 2.74 17.28 26.95
N ALA A 310 2.25 16.15 26.47
CA ALA A 310 1.25 15.34 27.15
C ALA A 310 1.82 14.55 28.34
N GLY A 311 3.15 14.52 28.52
CA GLY A 311 3.82 13.88 29.65
C GLY A 311 4.36 12.48 29.37
N LEU A 312 4.41 12.02 28.09
CA LEU A 312 5.12 10.78 27.76
C LEU A 312 6.62 10.96 27.95
N GLN A 313 7.27 9.90 28.42
CA GLN A 313 8.69 9.86 28.74
C GLN A 313 9.36 8.65 28.07
N GLU A 314 10.66 8.74 27.92
CA GLU A 314 11.48 7.60 27.51
C GLU A 314 11.35 6.46 28.53
N GLY A 315 11.21 5.23 28.05
CA GLY A 315 10.97 4.03 28.85
C GLY A 315 9.49 3.72 29.11
N ASP A 316 8.54 4.60 28.77
CA ASP A 316 7.11 4.27 28.84
C ASP A 316 6.77 3.13 27.87
N ILE A 317 5.82 2.29 28.25
CA ILE A 317 5.26 1.27 27.37
C ILE A 317 3.87 1.73 26.96
N VAL A 318 3.69 2.03 25.66
CA VAL A 318 2.37 2.32 25.11
C VAL A 318 1.71 1.03 24.68
N THR A 319 0.55 0.72 25.25
CA THR A 319 -0.19 -0.51 25.05
C THR A 319 -1.32 -0.38 24.03
N HIS A 320 -1.90 0.81 23.92
CA HIS A 320 -2.97 1.10 22.95
C HIS A 320 -3.05 2.59 22.61
N TYR A 321 -3.63 2.87 21.43
CA TYR A 321 -3.97 4.20 20.93
C TYR A 321 -5.47 4.22 20.59
N ASN A 322 -6.22 5.14 21.20
CA ASN A 322 -7.68 5.23 21.04
C ASN A 322 -8.39 3.86 21.22
N GLY A 323 -7.94 3.07 22.19
CA GLY A 323 -8.49 1.74 22.49
C GLY A 323 -8.04 0.61 21.56
N GLN A 324 -7.24 0.91 20.51
CA GLN A 324 -6.68 -0.12 19.62
C GLN A 324 -5.31 -0.56 20.10
N PRO A 325 -4.99 -1.86 20.12
CA PRO A 325 -3.69 -2.35 20.57
C PRO A 325 -2.53 -1.75 19.78
N ALA A 326 -1.43 -1.45 20.47
CA ALA A 326 -0.18 -0.95 19.90
C ALA A 326 0.80 -2.10 19.61
N ASP A 327 0.31 -3.20 19.02
CA ASP A 327 1.07 -4.43 18.78
C ASP A 327 2.02 -4.32 17.56
N LYS A 328 1.68 -3.49 16.57
CA LYS A 328 2.45 -3.30 15.34
C LYS A 328 2.78 -1.83 15.12
N GLY A 329 4.07 -1.51 15.21
CA GLY A 329 4.55 -0.12 15.08
C GLY A 329 4.17 0.56 13.78
N THR A 330 4.22 -0.17 12.66
CA THR A 330 3.82 0.36 11.33
C THR A 330 2.33 0.67 11.25
N GLN A 331 1.48 -0.17 11.84
CA GLN A 331 0.03 0.06 11.88
C GLN A 331 -0.31 1.26 12.77
N THR A 332 0.31 1.34 13.95
CA THR A 332 0.14 2.47 14.86
C THR A 332 0.59 3.78 14.22
N MET A 333 1.76 3.78 13.56
CA MET A 333 2.26 4.97 12.86
C MET A 333 1.27 5.47 11.79
N ARG A 334 0.64 4.56 11.03
CA ARG A 334 -0.41 4.93 10.06
C ARG A 334 -1.66 5.49 10.73
N GLN A 335 -2.12 4.87 11.82
CA GLN A 335 -3.28 5.37 12.58
C GLN A 335 -3.05 6.80 13.04
N ILE A 336 -1.86 7.10 13.60
CA ILE A 336 -1.49 8.45 14.02
C ILE A 336 -1.38 9.41 12.83
N ALA A 337 -0.77 8.96 11.72
CA ALA A 337 -0.61 9.78 10.52
C ALA A 337 -1.95 10.16 9.86
N ASN A 338 -2.98 9.32 10.01
CA ASN A 338 -4.32 9.58 9.50
C ASN A 338 -5.14 10.56 10.38
N LEU A 339 -4.72 10.81 11.61
CA LEU A 339 -5.34 11.83 12.46
C LEU A 339 -4.98 13.22 11.94
N ARG A 340 -5.91 14.17 12.13
CA ARG A 340 -5.65 15.57 11.77
C ARG A 340 -4.98 16.32 12.91
N PRO A 341 -4.09 17.28 12.60
CA PRO A 341 -3.55 18.18 13.62
C PRO A 341 -4.70 18.87 14.39
N GLY A 342 -4.61 18.86 15.72
CA GLY A 342 -5.64 19.34 16.62
C GLY A 342 -6.59 18.27 17.15
N GLU A 343 -6.64 17.08 16.55
CA GLU A 343 -7.39 15.95 17.11
C GLU A 343 -6.71 15.41 18.39
N GLN A 344 -7.50 14.81 19.25
CA GLN A 344 -7.01 14.16 20.46
C GLN A 344 -6.75 12.68 20.21
N VAL A 345 -5.68 12.17 20.81
CA VAL A 345 -5.37 10.76 20.87
C VAL A 345 -5.13 10.34 22.32
N THR A 346 -5.85 9.32 22.76
CA THR A 346 -5.66 8.72 24.09
C THR A 346 -4.76 7.51 23.97
N MET A 347 -3.73 7.46 24.77
CA MET A 347 -2.73 6.39 24.82
C MET A 347 -2.77 5.73 26.18
N GLY A 348 -2.92 4.41 26.21
CA GLY A 348 -2.72 3.64 27.43
C GLY A 348 -1.23 3.41 27.65
N VAL A 349 -0.76 3.78 28.81
CA VAL A 349 0.67 3.82 29.14
C VAL A 349 0.94 3.02 30.39
N ILE A 350 2.03 2.28 30.40
CA ILE A 350 2.59 1.66 31.61
C ILE A 350 3.93 2.32 31.89
N ARG A 351 4.09 2.89 33.12
CA ARG A 351 5.33 3.48 33.65
C ARG A 351 5.61 2.92 35.02
N ASN A 352 6.78 2.34 35.23
CA ASN A 352 7.17 1.73 36.51
C ASN A 352 6.13 0.74 37.07
N GLY A 353 5.50 -0.05 36.17
CA GLY A 353 4.49 -1.04 36.51
C GLY A 353 3.08 -0.49 36.78
N GLN A 354 2.88 0.82 36.73
CA GLN A 354 1.57 1.46 36.86
C GLN A 354 0.96 1.80 35.51
N ALA A 355 -0.30 1.42 35.32
CA ALA A 355 -1.05 1.70 34.10
C ALA A 355 -1.90 2.97 34.27
N PHE A 356 -1.90 3.85 33.27
CA PHE A 356 -2.70 5.08 33.20
C PHE A 356 -2.86 5.52 31.76
N ASP A 357 -3.81 6.42 31.51
CA ASP A 357 -4.03 6.98 30.19
C ASP A 357 -3.42 8.38 30.08
N ILE A 358 -2.85 8.67 28.91
CA ILE A 358 -2.36 9.99 28.53
C ILE A 358 -3.10 10.43 27.27
N THR A 359 -3.62 11.66 27.28
CA THR A 359 -4.22 12.27 26.09
C THR A 359 -3.29 13.34 25.53
N ALA A 360 -2.93 13.20 24.26
CA ALA A 360 -2.13 14.17 23.52
C ALA A 360 -2.98 14.84 22.41
N ILE A 361 -2.64 16.08 22.07
CA ILE A 361 -3.19 16.76 20.90
C ILE A 361 -2.24 16.51 19.74
N VAL A 362 -2.74 15.90 18.67
CA VAL A 362 -1.97 15.57 17.48
C VAL A 362 -1.41 16.85 16.84
N GLY A 363 -0.11 16.87 16.63
CA GLY A 363 0.57 17.93 15.90
C GLY A 363 0.61 17.67 14.39
N ARG A 364 1.15 18.62 13.64
CA ARG A 364 1.41 18.49 12.22
C ARG A 364 2.81 17.96 11.97
N ARG A 365 2.92 16.88 11.20
CA ARG A 365 4.23 16.44 10.71
C ARG A 365 4.72 17.42 9.63
N LEU A 366 5.89 17.99 9.85
CA LEU A 366 6.54 18.82 8.83
C LEU A 366 7.19 17.89 7.78
N PRO A 367 7.08 18.20 6.48
CA PRO A 367 7.81 17.47 5.45
C PRO A 367 9.31 17.54 5.72
N LYS A 368 10.01 16.44 5.46
CA LYS A 368 11.47 16.40 5.53
C LYS A 368 12.10 17.12 4.34
#